data_825312f850cd56316471076d54ce327b
#
_entry.id   825312f850cd56316471076d54ce327b
#
_cell.length_a   1.000
_cell.length_b   1.000
_cell.length_c   1.000
_cell.angle_alpha   90.00
_cell.angle_beta   90.00
_cell.angle_gamma   90.00
#
_symmetry.space_group_name_H-M   'P 1'
#
loop_
_entity.id
_entity.type
_entity.pdbx_description
1 polymer ?
#
loop_
_entity_poly.entity_id
_entity_poly.type
_entity_poly.pdbx_seq_one_letter_code
_entity_poly.pdbx_strand_id
1 'polypeptide(L)'
;MKTKLMIVAMSLSMVFAGTAKVSMEKTALVSSQGKVDLVVESDKDVYGIQFDLKYNPSELNLNGAESNLDDFTFEYSQKDDGNVRGLMFSMTGAKLNVNDIASLIAFDFSPVENFTGSSNVDFTNVILAGENGTKLETVAVSMSLDTNDLLPTKTALNTSYPNPFNPSTTINYDLSSESLVNIAVYDALGWLVTELVNDVQPGGTNSITWNAADQASGAYFVRMTAGSYTSTQKLMLVK
;
A
#
# COMPACT_ATOMS: atom_id res chain seq x y z
N MET A 1 -3.19 -25.58 -10.10
CA MET A 1 -4.30 -24.94 -10.81
C MET A 1 -4.16 -23.44 -10.56
N LYS A 2 -3.69 -22.67 -11.55
CA LYS A 2 -3.54 -21.20 -11.41
C LYS A 2 -4.90 -20.57 -11.67
N THR A 3 -5.51 -20.02 -10.65
CA THR A 3 -6.77 -19.28 -10.75
C THR A 3 -6.48 -17.97 -11.47
N LYS A 4 -6.94 -17.84 -12.71
CA LYS A 4 -6.91 -16.56 -13.43
C LYS A 4 -7.91 -15.62 -12.74
N LEU A 5 -7.39 -14.58 -12.09
CA LEU A 5 -8.18 -13.45 -11.62
C LEU A 5 -8.66 -12.68 -12.86
N MET A 6 -9.98 -12.61 -13.03
CA MET A 6 -10.60 -11.87 -14.10
C MET A 6 -10.68 -10.40 -13.67
N ILE A 7 -9.78 -9.58 -14.21
CA ILE A 7 -9.74 -8.14 -13.98
C ILE A 7 -10.84 -7.51 -14.83
N VAL A 8 -11.84 -6.92 -14.21
CA VAL A 8 -12.83 -6.08 -14.92
C VAL A 8 -12.28 -4.66 -14.92
N ALA A 9 -11.48 -4.36 -15.94
CA ALA A 9 -11.06 -2.99 -16.22
C ALA A 9 -12.20 -2.25 -16.93
N MET A 10 -12.75 -1.22 -16.32
CA MET A 10 -13.57 -0.25 -17.00
C MET A 10 -12.65 0.74 -17.72
N SER A 11 -12.07 0.32 -18.85
CA SER A 11 -11.28 1.20 -19.70
C SER A 11 -12.16 1.81 -20.78
N LEU A 12 -12.25 3.13 -20.79
CA LEU A 12 -12.74 3.85 -21.97
C LEU A 12 -11.62 3.84 -23.01
N SER A 13 -11.63 2.84 -23.89
CA SER A 13 -10.60 2.65 -24.92
C SER A 13 -10.95 3.45 -26.16
N MET A 14 -10.26 4.57 -26.40
CA MET A 14 -10.09 5.08 -27.76
C MET A 14 -8.85 4.40 -28.36
N VAL A 15 -9.05 3.61 -29.38
CA VAL A 15 -7.97 2.95 -30.11
C VAL A 15 -7.40 3.92 -31.13
N PHE A 16 -6.18 4.41 -30.88
CA PHE A 16 -5.34 5.01 -31.93
C PHE A 16 -4.23 4.01 -32.27
N ALA A 17 -4.03 3.75 -33.55
CA ALA A 17 -2.98 2.86 -34.02
C ALA A 17 -1.61 3.46 -33.67
N GLY A 18 -0.82 2.76 -32.85
CA GLY A 18 0.55 3.11 -32.51
C GLY A 18 0.75 3.92 -31.22
N THR A 19 -0.21 3.91 -30.30
CA THR A 19 -0.12 4.58 -29.00
C THR A 19 0.01 3.58 -27.87
N ALA A 20 1.01 3.77 -27.03
CA ALA A 20 1.11 3.05 -25.77
C ALA A 20 0.02 3.51 -24.79
N LYS A 21 -0.65 2.58 -24.15
CA LYS A 21 -1.66 2.87 -23.13
C LYS A 21 -1.03 2.78 -21.76
N VAL A 22 -1.28 3.79 -20.94
CA VAL A 22 -0.95 3.78 -19.51
C VAL A 22 -2.26 3.80 -18.76
N SER A 23 -2.46 2.87 -17.85
CA SER A 23 -3.64 2.84 -16.97
C SER A 23 -3.23 2.71 -15.53
N MET A 24 -4.07 3.19 -14.62
CA MET A 24 -3.97 2.91 -13.19
C MET A 24 -5.00 1.86 -12.82
N GLU A 25 -4.57 0.84 -12.10
CA GLU A 25 -5.46 -0.20 -11.60
C GLU A 25 -5.40 -0.26 -10.08
N LYS A 26 -6.57 -0.37 -9.45
CA LYS A 26 -6.65 -0.64 -8.02
C LYS A 26 -6.33 -2.11 -7.80
N THR A 27 -5.24 -2.38 -7.11
CA THR A 27 -4.93 -3.74 -6.70
C THR A 27 -5.66 -4.04 -5.40
N ALA A 28 -6.68 -4.89 -5.47
CA ALA A 28 -7.31 -5.48 -4.29
C ALA A 28 -6.33 -6.47 -3.64
N LEU A 29 -5.45 -5.99 -2.78
CA LEU A 29 -4.54 -6.85 -2.03
C LEU A 29 -5.15 -7.31 -0.71
N VAL A 30 -4.79 -8.53 -0.34
CA VAL A 30 -5.17 -9.24 0.89
C VAL A 30 -4.55 -8.60 2.15
N SER A 31 -3.71 -7.59 2.01
CA SER A 31 -3.06 -6.86 3.10
C SER A 31 -3.44 -5.37 3.09
N SER A 32 -3.78 -4.92 4.16
CA SER A 32 -4.15 -3.70 4.88
C SER A 32 -3.84 -2.31 4.31
N GLN A 33 -3.46 -2.12 3.08
CA GLN A 33 -3.17 -0.79 2.50
C GLN A 33 -3.60 -0.75 1.04
N GLY A 34 -4.27 0.34 0.64
CA GLY A 34 -4.72 0.53 -0.72
C GLY A 34 -3.55 0.75 -1.67
N LYS A 35 -3.05 -0.31 -2.28
CA LYS A 35 -2.06 -0.19 -3.36
C LYS A 35 -2.75 0.15 -4.67
N VAL A 36 -2.17 1.10 -5.39
CA VAL A 36 -2.56 1.50 -6.73
C VAL A 36 -1.43 1.15 -7.68
N ASP A 37 -1.70 0.30 -8.64
CA ASP A 37 -0.70 -0.12 -9.61
C ASP A 37 -0.74 0.75 -10.87
N LEU A 38 0.43 1.23 -11.28
CA LEU A 38 0.63 1.78 -12.61
C LEU A 38 0.83 0.63 -13.59
N VAL A 39 -0.15 0.44 -14.47
CA VAL A 39 -0.14 -0.61 -15.48
C VAL A 39 0.15 0.00 -16.84
N VAL A 40 1.02 -0.63 -17.62
CA VAL A 40 1.32 -0.23 -18.99
C VAL A 40 0.97 -1.38 -19.94
N GLU A 41 0.22 -1.04 -20.99
CA GLU A 41 -0.01 -1.86 -22.16
C GLU A 41 0.57 -1.11 -23.37
N SER A 42 1.44 -1.73 -24.16
CA SER A 42 2.08 -1.09 -25.29
C SER A 42 2.09 -1.99 -26.52
N ASP A 43 1.87 -1.41 -27.68
CA ASP A 43 2.06 -2.06 -28.99
C ASP A 43 3.52 -2.04 -29.46
N LYS A 44 4.42 -1.51 -28.64
CA LYS A 44 5.86 -1.44 -28.88
C LYS A 44 6.64 -1.79 -27.61
N ASP A 45 7.88 -2.20 -27.79
CA ASP A 45 8.78 -2.46 -26.67
C ASP A 45 9.03 -1.18 -25.87
N VAL A 46 8.96 -1.27 -24.53
CA VAL A 46 9.17 -0.16 -23.60
C VAL A 46 10.40 -0.44 -22.75
N TYR A 47 11.35 0.48 -22.76
CA TYR A 47 12.65 0.38 -22.04
C TYR A 47 12.71 1.23 -20.78
N GLY A 48 11.74 2.11 -20.59
CA GLY A 48 11.65 2.93 -19.40
C GLY A 48 10.41 3.82 -19.40
N ILE A 49 10.11 4.36 -18.23
CA ILE A 49 9.01 5.29 -18.03
C ILE A 49 9.44 6.45 -17.15
N GLN A 50 9.05 7.66 -17.53
CA GLN A 50 9.06 8.84 -16.68
C GLN A 50 7.62 9.35 -16.56
N PHE A 51 7.26 9.82 -15.37
CA PHE A 51 5.94 10.40 -15.12
C PHE A 51 5.99 11.46 -14.02
N ASP A 52 4.99 12.33 -14.03
CA ASP A 52 4.61 13.15 -12.89
C ASP A 52 3.26 12.63 -12.38
N LEU A 53 3.19 12.37 -11.07
CA LEU A 53 1.97 11.99 -10.36
C LEU A 53 1.60 13.16 -9.45
N LYS A 54 0.32 13.50 -9.39
CA LYS A 54 -0.22 14.52 -8.51
C LYS A 54 -1.40 13.98 -7.71
N TYR A 55 -1.38 14.24 -6.40
CA TYR A 55 -2.48 13.96 -5.47
C TYR A 55 -2.66 15.12 -4.50
N ASN A 56 -3.74 15.12 -3.73
CA ASN A 56 -3.98 16.15 -2.70
C ASN A 56 -3.44 15.66 -1.34
N PRO A 57 -2.34 16.26 -0.81
CA PRO A 57 -1.75 15.85 0.46
C PRO A 57 -2.59 16.20 1.69
N SER A 58 -3.67 16.99 1.55
CA SER A 58 -4.65 17.19 2.61
C SER A 58 -5.71 16.09 2.70
N GLU A 59 -5.73 15.17 1.74
CA GLU A 59 -6.71 14.09 1.62
C GLU A 59 -6.04 12.71 1.64
N LEU A 60 -4.86 12.59 1.03
CA LEU A 60 -4.11 11.35 0.91
C LEU A 60 -2.67 11.51 1.39
N ASN A 61 -2.13 10.45 1.98
CA ASN A 61 -0.70 10.26 2.21
C ASN A 61 -0.18 9.24 1.19
N LEU A 62 0.93 9.53 0.53
CA LEU A 62 1.72 8.55 -0.19
C LEU A 62 2.77 7.99 0.77
N ASN A 63 2.59 6.76 1.22
CA ASN A 63 3.47 6.08 2.19
C ASN A 63 4.72 5.51 1.52
N GLY A 64 4.63 5.20 0.23
CA GLY A 64 5.73 4.68 -0.56
C GLY A 64 5.33 4.30 -1.97
N ALA A 65 6.33 3.99 -2.77
CA ALA A 65 6.16 3.41 -4.09
C ALA A 65 7.31 2.43 -4.38
N GLU A 66 6.99 1.31 -5.03
CA GLU A 66 7.97 0.26 -5.32
C GLU A 66 7.81 -0.28 -6.74
N SER A 67 8.90 -0.74 -7.34
CA SER A 67 8.88 -1.44 -8.62
C SER A 67 8.34 -2.86 -8.44
N ASN A 68 7.46 -3.27 -9.35
CA ASN A 68 7.01 -4.66 -9.46
C ASN A 68 7.89 -5.51 -10.40
N LEU A 69 8.99 -4.93 -10.92
CA LEU A 69 9.89 -5.56 -11.89
C LEU A 69 11.32 -5.56 -11.37
N ASP A 70 11.89 -6.75 -11.23
CA ASP A 70 13.25 -6.95 -10.69
C ASP A 70 14.38 -6.41 -11.61
N ASP A 71 14.15 -6.39 -12.94
CA ASP A 71 15.13 -5.97 -13.93
C ASP A 71 15.13 -4.46 -14.20
N PHE A 72 14.29 -3.70 -13.46
CA PHE A 72 14.16 -2.26 -13.59
C PHE A 72 14.51 -1.54 -12.30
N THR A 73 15.30 -0.48 -12.44
CA THR A 73 15.56 0.48 -11.36
C THR A 73 14.44 1.51 -11.34
N PHE A 74 13.85 1.73 -10.18
CA PHE A 74 12.84 2.75 -9.96
C PHE A 74 13.30 3.74 -8.90
N GLU A 75 13.24 5.02 -9.26
CA GLU A 75 13.57 6.14 -8.40
C GLU A 75 12.46 7.17 -8.46
N TYR A 76 12.12 7.76 -7.32
CA TYR A 76 11.11 8.83 -7.28
C TYR A 76 11.46 9.91 -6.27
N SER A 77 10.93 11.11 -6.51
CA SER A 77 11.02 12.25 -5.62
C SER A 77 9.63 12.77 -5.34
N GLN A 78 9.29 12.89 -4.07
CA GLN A 78 8.02 13.42 -3.57
C GLN A 78 8.24 14.81 -2.97
N LYS A 79 7.30 15.72 -3.21
CA LYS A 79 7.25 17.05 -2.62
C LYS A 79 6.05 17.18 -1.69
N ASP A 80 6.14 18.11 -0.76
CA ASP A 80 5.09 18.38 0.24
C ASP A 80 3.75 18.83 -0.37
N ASP A 81 3.77 19.31 -1.61
CA ASP A 81 2.57 19.75 -2.35
C ASP A 81 1.82 18.62 -3.08
N GLY A 82 2.21 17.36 -2.85
CA GLY A 82 1.61 16.19 -3.47
C GLY A 82 2.07 15.93 -4.91
N ASN A 83 3.12 16.63 -5.37
CA ASN A 83 3.74 16.32 -6.66
C ASN A 83 4.84 15.26 -6.47
N VAL A 84 4.78 14.21 -7.29
CA VAL A 84 5.74 13.11 -7.33
C VAL A 84 6.28 12.99 -8.74
N ARG A 85 7.59 12.95 -8.90
CA ARG A 85 8.24 12.62 -10.17
C ARG A 85 8.90 11.26 -10.06
N GLY A 86 8.52 10.33 -10.94
CA GLY A 86 9.10 8.99 -11.01
C GLY A 86 9.85 8.75 -12.30
N LEU A 87 10.89 7.94 -12.21
CA LEU A 87 11.68 7.44 -13.32
C LEU A 87 11.97 5.95 -13.10
N MET A 88 11.60 5.13 -14.07
CA MET A 88 11.92 3.70 -14.08
C MET A 88 12.65 3.35 -15.38
N PHE A 89 13.75 2.65 -15.28
CA PHE A 89 14.58 2.26 -16.43
C PHE A 89 15.36 0.99 -16.11
N SER A 90 15.82 0.30 -17.16
CA SER A 90 16.69 -0.86 -17.02
C SER A 90 18.14 -0.50 -17.33
N MET A 91 19.05 -0.88 -16.43
CA MET A 91 20.49 -0.79 -16.65
C MET A 91 21.04 -1.95 -17.47
N THR A 92 20.30 -3.05 -17.58
CA THR A 92 20.68 -4.27 -18.30
C THR A 92 20.10 -4.35 -19.70
N GLY A 93 19.30 -3.34 -20.10
CA GLY A 93 18.58 -3.35 -21.38
C GLY A 93 17.33 -4.23 -21.39
N ALA A 94 16.81 -4.58 -20.21
CA ALA A 94 15.50 -5.24 -20.11
C ALA A 94 14.41 -4.32 -20.67
N LYS A 95 13.36 -4.93 -21.18
CA LYS A 95 12.23 -4.24 -21.79
C LYS A 95 10.92 -4.94 -21.46
N LEU A 96 9.84 -4.19 -21.50
CA LEU A 96 8.49 -4.74 -21.59
C LEU A 96 8.22 -5.04 -23.06
N ASN A 97 7.81 -6.28 -23.35
CA ASN A 97 7.57 -6.68 -24.73
C ASN A 97 6.22 -6.17 -25.21
N VAL A 98 6.10 -6.10 -26.52
CA VAL A 98 4.86 -5.77 -27.23
C VAL A 98 3.71 -6.64 -26.74
N ASN A 99 2.56 -6.01 -26.44
CA ASN A 99 1.33 -6.60 -25.93
C ASN A 99 1.41 -7.27 -24.54
N ASP A 100 2.51 -7.11 -23.82
CA ASP A 100 2.53 -7.45 -22.41
C ASP A 100 1.77 -6.38 -21.60
N ILE A 101 0.85 -6.82 -20.75
CA ILE A 101 0.23 -5.97 -19.73
C ILE A 101 1.04 -6.18 -18.47
N ALA A 102 1.74 -5.15 -18.04
CA ALA A 102 2.59 -5.23 -16.86
C ALA A 102 2.23 -4.16 -15.84
N SER A 103 2.06 -4.58 -14.58
CA SER A 103 2.07 -3.68 -13.44
C SER A 103 3.52 -3.29 -13.17
N LEU A 104 3.84 -2.01 -13.34
CA LEU A 104 5.20 -1.50 -13.26
C LEU A 104 5.57 -1.05 -11.86
N ILE A 105 4.69 -0.28 -11.24
CA ILE A 105 4.94 0.41 -9.98
C ILE A 105 3.69 0.31 -9.14
N ALA A 106 3.86 -0.11 -7.88
CA ALA A 106 2.81 -0.09 -6.87
C ALA A 106 3.00 1.14 -5.98
N PHE A 107 1.98 1.97 -5.89
CA PHE A 107 1.88 3.11 -4.98
C PHE A 107 1.03 2.75 -3.77
N ASP A 108 1.54 3.05 -2.60
CA ASP A 108 0.87 2.82 -1.33
C ASP A 108 0.27 4.13 -0.82
N PHE A 109 -1.07 4.25 -0.89
CA PHE A 109 -1.80 5.40 -0.41
C PHE A 109 -2.62 5.07 0.83
N SER A 110 -2.68 6.01 1.77
CA SER A 110 -3.63 6.00 2.88
C SER A 110 -4.37 7.33 2.97
N PRO A 111 -5.61 7.36 3.47
CA PRO A 111 -6.30 8.60 3.73
C PRO A 111 -5.60 9.38 4.85
N VAL A 112 -5.65 10.71 4.79
CA VAL A 112 -5.29 11.58 5.91
C VAL A 112 -6.32 11.37 7.03
N GLU A 113 -5.90 11.53 8.28
CA GLU A 113 -6.77 11.39 9.45
C GLU A 113 -8.07 12.22 9.29
N ASN A 114 -9.20 11.58 9.55
CA ASN A 114 -10.55 12.12 9.40
C ASN A 114 -10.98 12.50 7.97
N PHE A 115 -10.20 12.21 6.92
CA PHE A 115 -10.67 12.38 5.56
C PHE A 115 -11.60 11.24 5.17
N THR A 116 -12.78 11.60 4.66
CA THR A 116 -13.76 10.67 4.09
C THR A 116 -14.20 11.17 2.73
N GLY A 117 -14.37 10.29 1.77
CA GLY A 117 -14.78 10.62 0.42
C GLY A 117 -13.79 10.15 -0.63
N SER A 118 -13.75 10.81 -1.76
CA SER A 118 -12.91 10.44 -2.89
C SER A 118 -11.89 11.53 -3.18
N SER A 119 -10.65 11.13 -3.46
CA SER A 119 -9.56 12.00 -3.88
C SER A 119 -9.01 11.56 -5.23
N ASN A 120 -8.56 12.50 -6.04
CA ASN A 120 -8.00 12.23 -7.35
C ASN A 120 -6.50 12.02 -7.28
N VAL A 121 -6.04 11.05 -8.06
CA VAL A 121 -4.63 10.81 -8.36
C VAL A 121 -4.45 10.91 -9.86
N ASP A 122 -3.66 11.88 -10.31
CA ASP A 122 -3.49 12.21 -11.70
C ASP A 122 -2.07 11.90 -12.17
N PHE A 123 -1.94 11.15 -13.24
CA PHE A 123 -0.67 10.99 -13.96
C PHE A 123 -0.59 11.99 -15.10
N THR A 124 0.46 12.78 -15.05
CA THR A 124 0.77 13.78 -16.07
C THR A 124 2.19 13.59 -16.59
N ASN A 125 2.50 14.19 -17.74
CA ASN A 125 3.85 14.13 -18.32
C ASN A 125 4.42 12.70 -18.44
N VAL A 126 3.55 11.72 -18.72
CA VAL A 126 4.01 10.35 -18.91
C VAL A 126 4.79 10.24 -20.21
N ILE A 127 6.00 9.72 -20.12
CA ILE A 127 6.89 9.47 -21.25
C ILE A 127 7.33 8.02 -21.18
N LEU A 128 6.98 7.24 -22.20
CA LEU A 128 7.51 5.89 -22.38
C LEU A 128 8.69 5.95 -23.35
N ALA A 129 9.82 5.38 -22.96
CA ALA A 129 10.98 5.24 -23.80
C ALA A 129 10.86 3.96 -24.64
N GLY A 130 10.79 4.11 -25.95
CA GLY A 130 10.87 3.03 -26.91
C GLY A 130 12.30 2.72 -27.30
N GLU A 131 12.46 1.90 -28.33
CA GLU A 131 13.76 1.52 -28.87
C GLU A 131 14.60 2.74 -29.30
N ASN A 132 15.89 2.71 -29.04
CA ASN A 132 16.85 3.79 -29.30
C ASN A 132 16.47 5.14 -28.66
N GLY A 133 15.76 5.13 -27.55
CA GLY A 133 15.36 6.34 -26.83
C GLY A 133 14.22 7.11 -27.49
N THR A 134 13.50 6.51 -28.41
CA THR A 134 12.33 7.14 -29.04
C THR A 134 11.22 7.33 -28.00
N LYS A 135 10.55 8.49 -28.04
CA LYS A 135 9.39 8.74 -27.20
C LYS A 135 8.17 8.07 -27.81
N LEU A 136 7.48 7.24 -27.02
CA LEU A 136 6.19 6.69 -27.37
C LEU A 136 5.07 7.65 -26.92
N GLU A 137 4.04 7.77 -27.74
CA GLU A 137 2.86 8.56 -27.36
C GLU A 137 2.08 7.83 -26.27
N THR A 138 1.62 8.58 -25.27
CA THR A 138 0.88 8.08 -24.13
C THR A 138 -0.43 8.82 -23.93
N VAL A 139 -1.40 8.15 -23.35
CA VAL A 139 -2.66 8.75 -22.91
C VAL A 139 -2.54 9.06 -21.41
N ALA A 140 -2.80 10.31 -21.02
CA ALA A 140 -2.86 10.68 -19.62
C ALA A 140 -4.00 9.95 -18.90
N VAL A 141 -3.76 9.52 -17.67
CA VAL A 141 -4.73 8.76 -16.87
C VAL A 141 -4.94 9.44 -15.54
N SER A 142 -6.19 9.52 -15.15
CA SER A 142 -6.62 9.98 -13.84
C SER A 142 -7.46 8.90 -13.17
N MET A 143 -7.29 8.74 -11.87
CA MET A 143 -8.06 7.81 -11.06
C MET A 143 -8.63 8.54 -9.85
N SER A 144 -9.88 8.24 -9.50
CA SER A 144 -10.46 8.63 -8.22
C SER A 144 -10.32 7.47 -7.23
N LEU A 145 -9.69 7.75 -6.10
CA LEU A 145 -9.55 6.82 -4.97
C LEU A 145 -10.60 7.17 -3.92
N ASP A 146 -11.52 6.25 -3.65
CA ASP A 146 -12.43 6.37 -2.52
C ASP A 146 -11.73 5.89 -1.24
N THR A 147 -11.96 6.55 -0.11
CA THR A 147 -11.37 6.16 1.17
C THR A 147 -11.71 4.73 1.55
N ASN A 148 -12.89 4.23 1.15
CA ASN A 148 -13.27 2.84 1.38
C ASN A 148 -12.39 1.85 0.60
N ASP A 149 -11.85 2.25 -0.57
CA ASP A 149 -10.91 1.43 -1.35
C ASP A 149 -9.53 1.35 -0.71
N LEU A 150 -9.19 2.34 0.15
CA LEU A 150 -7.91 2.45 0.84
C LEU A 150 -7.94 1.80 2.24
N LEU A 151 -9.12 1.43 2.72
CA LEU A 151 -9.26 0.76 4.01
C LEU A 151 -8.89 -0.74 3.88
N PRO A 152 -8.35 -1.32 4.96
CA PRO A 152 -8.15 -2.75 5.04
C PRO A 152 -9.45 -3.50 4.77
N THR A 153 -9.40 -4.53 3.93
CA THR A 153 -10.58 -5.35 3.60
C THR A 153 -11.03 -6.23 4.77
N LYS A 154 -10.16 -6.40 5.77
CA LYS A 154 -10.42 -7.23 6.96
C LYS A 154 -9.79 -6.60 8.19
N THR A 155 -10.48 -6.70 9.32
CA THR A 155 -9.90 -6.43 10.62
C THR A 155 -8.92 -7.54 10.99
N ALA A 156 -7.68 -7.17 11.39
CA ALA A 156 -6.62 -8.10 11.71
C ALA A 156 -5.70 -7.57 12.81
N LEU A 157 -5.19 -8.47 13.66
CA LEU A 157 -4.04 -8.20 14.54
C LEU A 157 -2.78 -8.68 13.82
N ASN A 158 -1.93 -7.75 13.41
CA ASN A 158 -0.72 -8.02 12.64
C ASN A 158 0.45 -8.42 13.54
N THR A 159 1.52 -8.93 12.93
CA THR A 159 2.71 -9.34 13.68
C THR A 159 3.35 -8.15 14.37
N SER A 160 3.49 -8.24 15.70
CA SER A 160 4.19 -7.23 16.50
C SER A 160 5.69 -7.28 16.26
N TYR A 161 6.33 -6.12 16.19
CA TYR A 161 7.76 -6.02 15.94
C TYR A 161 8.42 -4.92 16.81
N PRO A 162 9.61 -5.20 17.35
CA PRO A 162 10.32 -6.48 17.39
C PRO A 162 9.62 -7.55 18.24
N ASN A 163 9.80 -8.83 17.93
CA ASN A 163 9.38 -9.97 18.74
C ASN A 163 10.35 -11.16 18.50
N PRO A 164 11.24 -11.55 19.44
CA PRO A 164 11.39 -11.05 20.81
C PRO A 164 11.76 -9.56 20.91
N PHE A 165 11.42 -8.93 22.05
CA PHE A 165 11.60 -7.49 22.23
C PHE A 165 12.29 -7.12 23.57
N ASN A 166 12.88 -5.90 23.65
CA ASN A 166 13.54 -5.34 24.83
C ASN A 166 13.57 -3.79 24.75
N PRO A 167 13.00 -3.06 25.67
CA PRO A 167 11.83 -3.41 26.48
C PRO A 167 10.51 -3.10 25.75
N SER A 168 10.56 -2.62 24.50
CA SER A 168 9.40 -2.12 23.76
C SER A 168 9.12 -2.92 22.49
N THR A 169 7.85 -3.09 22.16
CA THR A 169 7.37 -3.65 20.89
C THR A 169 6.20 -2.85 20.37
N THR A 170 6.06 -2.78 19.06
CA THR A 170 4.92 -2.16 18.38
C THR A 170 3.92 -3.23 17.95
N ILE A 171 2.69 -3.04 18.35
CA ILE A 171 1.54 -3.88 18.00
C ILE A 171 0.80 -3.16 16.86
N ASN A 172 0.79 -3.77 15.68
CA ASN A 172 0.12 -3.26 14.51
C ASN A 172 -1.20 -3.98 14.32
N TYR A 173 -2.24 -3.26 13.92
CA TYR A 173 -3.55 -3.85 13.66
C TYR A 173 -4.31 -3.07 12.60
N ASP A 174 -5.16 -3.77 11.88
CA ASP A 174 -5.97 -3.25 10.80
C ASP A 174 -7.43 -3.27 11.18
N LEU A 175 -8.14 -2.21 10.82
CA LEU A 175 -9.59 -2.10 10.97
C LEU A 175 -10.22 -1.87 9.61
N SER A 176 -11.13 -2.75 9.20
CA SER A 176 -11.89 -2.60 7.96
C SER A 176 -12.92 -1.46 8.01
N SER A 177 -13.25 -0.98 9.19
CA SER A 177 -14.13 0.16 9.44
C SER A 177 -13.90 0.67 10.87
N GLU A 178 -14.37 1.88 11.16
CA GLU A 178 -14.41 2.41 12.52
C GLU A 178 -15.03 1.38 13.48
N SER A 179 -14.37 1.13 14.61
CA SER A 179 -14.78 0.12 15.58
C SER A 179 -14.31 0.48 16.99
N LEU A 180 -15.11 0.06 18.00
CA LEU A 180 -14.63 0.04 19.37
C LEU A 180 -13.56 -1.06 19.49
N VAL A 181 -12.33 -0.66 19.80
CA VAL A 181 -11.16 -1.54 19.91
C VAL A 181 -10.74 -1.66 21.36
N ASN A 182 -10.54 -2.89 21.82
CA ASN A 182 -9.83 -3.16 23.07
C ASN A 182 -8.59 -3.97 22.75
N ILE A 183 -7.42 -3.46 23.14
CA ILE A 183 -6.12 -4.17 23.09
C ILE A 183 -5.57 -4.25 24.49
N ALA A 184 -5.43 -5.47 24.99
CA ALA A 184 -4.95 -5.74 26.34
C ALA A 184 -3.84 -6.80 26.32
N VAL A 185 -2.88 -6.66 27.24
CA VAL A 185 -1.76 -7.58 27.44
C VAL A 185 -1.99 -8.40 28.69
N TYR A 186 -1.77 -9.71 28.58
CA TYR A 186 -1.90 -10.69 29.65
C TYR A 186 -0.59 -11.43 29.86
N ASP A 187 -0.35 -11.87 31.10
CA ASP A 187 0.78 -12.75 31.42
C ASP A 187 0.51 -14.22 31.04
N ALA A 188 1.47 -15.10 31.31
CA ALA A 188 1.36 -16.53 31.01
C ALA A 188 0.29 -17.26 31.83
N LEU A 189 -0.21 -16.67 32.91
CA LEU A 189 -1.27 -17.19 33.77
C LEU A 189 -2.65 -16.65 33.36
N GLY A 190 -2.69 -15.73 32.40
CA GLY A 190 -3.92 -15.09 31.93
C GLY A 190 -4.34 -13.87 32.75
N TRP A 191 -3.50 -13.36 33.65
CA TRP A 191 -3.76 -12.13 34.39
C TRP A 191 -3.54 -10.91 33.50
N LEU A 192 -4.43 -9.93 33.60
CA LEU A 192 -4.29 -8.65 32.91
C LEU A 192 -3.06 -7.90 33.42
N VAL A 193 -2.14 -7.59 32.51
CA VAL A 193 -0.94 -6.78 32.79
C VAL A 193 -1.23 -5.31 32.54
N THR A 194 -1.78 -4.99 31.36
CA THR A 194 -2.14 -3.62 30.99
C THR A 194 -3.18 -3.62 29.86
N GLU A 195 -3.95 -2.56 29.81
CA GLU A 195 -4.82 -2.23 28.68
C GLU A 195 -4.13 -1.12 27.88
N LEU A 196 -3.92 -1.34 26.59
CA LEU A 196 -3.21 -0.42 25.71
C LEU A 196 -4.17 0.48 24.92
N VAL A 197 -5.30 -0.07 24.51
CA VAL A 197 -6.36 0.64 23.78
C VAL A 197 -7.71 0.18 24.33
N ASN A 198 -8.62 1.12 24.56
CA ASN A 198 -10.02 0.84 24.88
C ASN A 198 -10.88 2.02 24.44
N ASP A 199 -10.96 2.24 23.15
CA ASP A 199 -11.66 3.38 22.55
C ASP A 199 -12.12 3.08 21.12
N VAL A 200 -12.94 3.95 20.56
CA VAL A 200 -13.32 3.91 19.16
C VAL A 200 -12.12 4.35 18.31
N GLN A 201 -11.72 3.49 17.39
CA GLN A 201 -10.62 3.73 16.48
C GLN A 201 -11.12 3.80 15.04
N PRO A 202 -10.59 4.71 14.21
CA PRO A 202 -10.96 4.81 12.81
C PRO A 202 -10.54 3.56 12.03
N GLY A 203 -11.22 3.31 10.91
CA GLY A 203 -10.77 2.32 9.93
C GLY A 203 -9.39 2.67 9.39
N GLY A 204 -8.62 1.65 9.03
CA GLY A 204 -7.24 1.83 8.56
C GLY A 204 -6.24 0.98 9.33
N THR A 205 -4.95 1.18 9.01
CA THR A 205 -3.84 0.57 9.74
C THR A 205 -3.48 1.43 10.94
N ASN A 206 -3.51 0.82 12.11
CA ASN A 206 -3.24 1.46 13.38
C ASN A 206 -2.07 0.79 14.09
N SER A 207 -1.41 1.50 15.00
CA SER A 207 -0.32 0.94 15.79
C SER A 207 -0.32 1.48 17.22
N ILE A 208 0.12 0.66 18.16
CA ILE A 208 0.35 1.05 19.57
C ILE A 208 1.65 0.42 20.08
N THR A 209 2.44 1.18 20.77
CA THR A 209 3.69 0.69 21.36
C THR A 209 3.45 0.27 22.82
N TRP A 210 3.86 -0.95 23.16
CA TRP A 210 3.92 -1.42 24.52
C TRP A 210 5.35 -1.35 25.04
N ASN A 211 5.56 -0.60 26.14
CA ASN A 211 6.80 -0.58 26.89
C ASN A 211 6.64 -1.46 28.14
N ALA A 212 7.40 -2.55 28.20
CA ALA A 212 7.39 -3.54 29.27
C ALA A 212 8.61 -3.40 30.22
N ALA A 213 9.15 -2.19 30.38
CA ALA A 213 10.35 -1.96 31.23
C ALA A 213 10.17 -2.46 32.68
N ASP A 214 8.96 -2.41 33.20
CA ASP A 214 8.64 -2.83 34.57
C ASP A 214 8.21 -4.31 34.69
N GLN A 215 8.17 -5.03 33.56
CA GLN A 215 7.73 -6.41 33.51
C GLN A 215 8.92 -7.38 33.53
N ALA A 216 8.73 -8.59 34.07
CA ALA A 216 9.74 -9.64 34.05
C ALA A 216 9.92 -10.23 32.63
N SER A 217 11.14 -10.71 32.29
CA SER A 217 11.35 -11.47 31.07
C SER A 217 10.43 -12.69 31.03
N GLY A 218 9.81 -12.96 29.88
CA GLY A 218 8.87 -14.06 29.75
C GLY A 218 7.92 -13.92 28.58
N ALA A 219 6.93 -14.83 28.53
CA ALA A 219 5.89 -14.83 27.53
C ALA A 219 4.69 -13.98 28.00
N TYR A 220 4.22 -13.14 27.10
CA TYR A 220 3.01 -12.33 27.25
C TYR A 220 2.07 -12.59 26.07
N PHE A 221 0.81 -12.26 26.24
CA PHE A 221 -0.21 -12.44 25.20
C PHE A 221 -0.95 -11.13 25.01
N VAL A 222 -0.80 -10.53 23.83
CA VAL A 222 -1.64 -9.41 23.43
C VAL A 222 -2.93 -9.94 22.82
N ARG A 223 -4.07 -9.50 23.33
CA ARG A 223 -5.39 -9.82 22.78
C ARG A 223 -6.05 -8.54 22.29
N MET A 224 -6.53 -8.59 21.05
CA MET A 224 -7.32 -7.54 20.43
C MET A 224 -8.77 -8.03 20.26
N THR A 225 -9.70 -7.16 20.59
CA THR A 225 -11.12 -7.30 20.22
C THR A 225 -11.57 -6.04 19.48
N ALA A 226 -12.27 -6.21 18.36
CA ALA A 226 -12.82 -5.11 17.56
C ALA A 226 -14.15 -5.58 16.96
N GLY A 227 -15.27 -5.10 17.50
CA GLY A 227 -16.59 -5.62 17.15
C GLY A 227 -16.69 -7.14 17.41
N SER A 228 -16.95 -7.91 16.38
CA SER A 228 -16.99 -9.40 16.45
C SER A 228 -15.62 -10.06 16.27
N TYR A 229 -14.59 -9.30 15.91
CA TYR A 229 -13.24 -9.83 15.71
C TYR A 229 -12.53 -10.01 17.04
N THR A 230 -11.86 -11.14 17.23
CA THR A 230 -10.95 -11.39 18.37
C THR A 230 -9.74 -12.15 17.88
N SER A 231 -8.56 -11.69 18.27
CA SER A 231 -7.29 -12.37 17.99
C SER A 231 -6.32 -12.22 19.16
N THR A 232 -5.39 -13.17 19.26
CA THR A 232 -4.37 -13.17 20.31
C THR A 232 -3.02 -13.52 19.69
N GLN A 233 -1.98 -12.78 20.08
CA GLN A 233 -0.61 -12.99 19.63
C GLN A 233 0.32 -13.15 20.85
N LYS A 234 1.29 -14.05 20.75
CA LYS A 234 2.33 -14.25 21.74
C LYS A 234 3.47 -13.27 21.52
N LEU A 235 3.91 -12.63 22.61
CA LEU A 235 5.06 -11.72 22.68
C LEU A 235 6.11 -12.31 23.62
N MET A 236 7.40 -12.13 23.28
CA MET A 236 8.52 -12.61 24.11
C MET A 236 9.38 -11.43 24.56
N LEU A 237 9.29 -11.10 25.86
CA LEU A 237 10.16 -10.10 26.48
C LEU A 237 11.47 -10.75 26.90
N VAL A 238 12.58 -10.18 26.45
CA VAL A 238 13.94 -10.59 26.79
C VAL A 238 14.70 -9.36 27.33
N LYS A 239 15.10 -9.41 28.59
CA LYS A 239 15.94 -8.38 29.19
C LYS A 239 17.35 -8.88 29.35
#